data_872fbc88395eeaf08c09d61da31cf513
#
_entry.id   872fbc88395eeaf08c09d61da31cf513
#
_cell.length_a   1.000
_cell.length_b   1.000
_cell.length_c   1.000
_cell.angle_alpha   90.00
_cell.angle_beta   90.00
_cell.angle_gamma   90.00
#
_symmetry.space_group_name_H-M   'P 1'
#
loop_
_entity.id
_entity.type
_entity.pdbx_description
1 polymer ?
#
loop_
_entity_poly.entity_id
_entity_poly.type
_entity_poly.pdbx_seq_one_letter_code
_entity_poly.pdbx_strand_id
1 'polypeptide(L)'
;MAAYRHISHGFEPVFNRDSRILILGSFPSVLSRKNAFYYGNPQNRFWRVIAHALGEPVPPNEGELLLPPYANAGKGGADEAGSNANEHANAATCDAADASAATLEQSIDAKKLLLLNNGIALWDAIEECDIKGSSDASIKNVVPARVELITDAACIDAVICNGATAGRLYKRYLQWKIGLEALVLPSTSPANAAWGLERLQNHWKGQLDEIIASLPDPTAPEERNPKCKASAARERTDYASVRVPAPPASNYAVHKSMQGNKRKDTKPELLVRERLREAGLGGYRLQWKVSGRPDVAWPGKKVCLFINGCFWHRCPHCHPSTPAKNVEYWEAKFARNVERDEKNLSALKADGWKVHVVWECQLKKKTREETFAQLLPILAEELGKPLAAQKQEDAPQAEPSE
;
A
#
# COMPACT_ATOMS: atom_id res chain seq x y z
N MET A 1 -20.67 3.91 30.15
CA MET A 1 -19.45 3.17 29.78
C MET A 1 -19.29 3.25 28.26
N ALA A 2 -18.09 3.53 27.75
CA ALA A 2 -17.85 3.57 26.29
C ALA A 2 -18.08 2.19 25.67
N ALA A 3 -18.88 2.12 24.61
CA ALA A 3 -19.13 0.88 23.88
C ALA A 3 -17.90 0.51 23.00
N TYR A 4 -17.74 -0.80 22.73
CA TYR A 4 -16.79 -1.25 21.72
C TYR A 4 -17.21 -0.73 20.34
N ARG A 5 -16.24 -0.32 19.57
CA ARG A 5 -16.42 0.05 18.15
C ARG A 5 -15.36 -0.66 17.32
N HIS A 6 -15.77 -1.20 16.20
CA HIS A 6 -14.85 -1.68 15.18
C HIS A 6 -14.26 -0.49 14.43
N ILE A 7 -12.94 -0.41 14.37
CA ILE A 7 -12.23 0.75 13.81
C ILE A 7 -11.08 0.26 12.95
N SER A 8 -10.96 0.85 11.74
CA SER A 8 -9.80 0.69 10.86
C SER A 8 -8.79 1.81 11.10
N HIS A 9 -7.51 1.53 10.81
CA HIS A 9 -6.38 2.45 10.99
C HIS A 9 -6.58 3.77 10.23
N GLY A 10 -6.98 3.69 8.97
CA GLY A 10 -7.50 4.82 8.19
C GLY A 10 -6.46 5.66 7.45
N PHE A 11 -5.16 5.47 7.67
CA PHE A 11 -4.07 6.15 6.96
C PHE A 11 -2.86 5.24 6.73
N GLU A 12 -2.02 5.60 5.77
CA GLU A 12 -0.93 4.77 5.26
C GLU A 12 0.34 4.85 6.12
N PRO A 13 1.23 3.83 6.07
CA PRO A 13 2.54 3.90 6.70
C PRO A 13 3.43 4.98 6.09
N VAL A 14 4.34 5.53 6.90
CA VAL A 14 5.41 6.42 6.43
C VAL A 14 6.65 5.58 6.19
N PHE A 15 7.15 5.51 4.96
CA PHE A 15 8.40 4.84 4.60
C PHE A 15 8.85 5.23 3.19
N ASN A 16 10.12 5.01 2.90
CA ASN A 16 10.70 5.04 1.56
C ASN A 16 11.64 3.83 1.37
N ARG A 17 12.34 3.75 0.24
CA ARG A 17 13.27 2.65 -0.06
C ARG A 17 14.48 2.59 0.88
N ASP A 18 14.84 3.74 1.43
CA ASP A 18 16.01 3.91 2.29
C ASP A 18 15.67 3.67 3.76
N SER A 19 14.41 3.39 4.06
CA SER A 19 13.96 3.05 5.40
C SER A 19 14.58 1.73 5.86
N ARG A 20 15.28 1.78 6.99
CA ARG A 20 16.02 0.66 7.60
C ARG A 20 15.52 0.30 8.99
N ILE A 21 14.95 1.26 9.70
CA ILE A 21 14.40 1.12 11.05
C ILE A 21 12.89 1.26 10.96
N LEU A 22 12.14 0.27 11.43
CA LEU A 22 10.69 0.34 11.51
C LEU A 22 10.26 0.61 12.95
N ILE A 23 9.61 1.75 13.18
CA ILE A 23 8.98 2.05 14.46
C ILE A 23 7.50 1.70 14.40
N LEU A 24 7.01 0.92 15.38
CA LEU A 24 5.62 0.49 15.46
C LEU A 24 4.95 1.02 16.73
N GLY A 25 3.80 1.70 16.55
CA GLY A 25 2.84 1.92 17.61
C GLY A 25 1.89 0.72 17.77
N SER A 26 0.92 0.83 18.69
CA SER A 26 -0.12 -0.18 18.86
C SER A 26 -1.29 0.02 17.89
N PHE A 27 -1.97 1.15 18.03
CA PHE A 27 -3.11 1.58 17.23
C PHE A 27 -3.32 3.09 17.37
N PRO A 28 -3.78 3.81 16.31
CA PRO A 28 -3.87 5.26 16.36
C PRO A 28 -4.94 5.76 17.34
N SER A 29 -4.59 6.82 18.07
CA SER A 29 -5.52 7.52 18.97
C SER A 29 -6.69 8.16 18.20
N VAL A 30 -7.74 8.59 18.93
CA VAL A 30 -8.88 9.30 18.30
C VAL A 30 -8.41 10.55 17.54
N LEU A 31 -7.46 11.32 18.09
CA LEU A 31 -6.92 12.52 17.44
C LEU A 31 -6.03 12.17 16.24
N SER A 32 -5.24 11.09 16.33
CA SER A 32 -4.44 10.62 15.18
C SER A 32 -5.34 10.23 14.02
N ARG A 33 -6.45 9.55 14.28
CA ARG A 33 -7.44 9.20 13.25
C ARG A 33 -8.18 10.42 12.67
N LYS A 34 -8.44 11.44 13.50
CA LYS A 34 -9.05 12.70 13.04
C LYS A 34 -8.13 13.45 12.09
N ASN A 35 -6.85 13.53 12.44
CA ASN A 35 -5.83 14.20 11.64
C ASN A 35 -5.28 13.34 10.49
N ALA A 36 -5.73 12.07 10.40
CA ALA A 36 -5.22 11.07 9.47
C ALA A 36 -3.69 10.92 9.50
N PHE A 37 -3.07 11.11 10.68
CA PHE A 37 -1.62 11.00 10.87
C PHE A 37 -1.22 10.60 12.28
N TYR A 38 -0.01 10.03 12.40
CA TYR A 38 0.55 9.44 13.62
C TYR A 38 0.74 10.45 14.75
N TYR A 39 0.47 9.99 15.96
CA TYR A 39 0.71 10.77 17.19
C TYR A 39 0.14 12.20 17.15
N GLY A 40 -1.07 12.34 16.60
CA GLY A 40 -1.75 13.63 16.42
C GLY A 40 -2.27 14.28 17.72
N ASN A 41 -2.13 13.62 18.88
CA ASN A 41 -2.40 14.25 20.17
C ASN A 41 -1.20 15.15 20.56
N PRO A 42 -1.38 16.47 20.74
CA PRO A 42 -0.29 17.40 21.09
C PRO A 42 0.42 17.03 22.40
N GLN A 43 -0.25 16.35 23.32
CA GLN A 43 0.34 15.84 24.56
C GLN A 43 1.22 14.61 24.35
N ASN A 44 1.15 13.93 23.20
CA ASN A 44 2.02 12.81 22.90
C ASN A 44 3.46 13.32 22.68
N ARG A 45 4.40 12.64 23.31
CA ARG A 45 5.80 13.08 23.32
C ARG A 45 6.62 12.52 22.16
N PHE A 46 6.03 11.71 21.27
CA PHE A 46 6.73 10.98 20.21
C PHE A 46 7.62 11.90 19.36
N TRP A 47 7.04 12.97 18.79
CA TRP A 47 7.78 13.85 17.90
C TRP A 47 8.93 14.59 18.60
N ARG A 48 8.76 14.97 19.86
CA ARG A 48 9.83 15.57 20.70
C ARG A 48 10.92 14.56 21.06
N VAL A 49 10.53 13.30 21.28
CA VAL A 49 11.46 12.22 21.64
C VAL A 49 12.28 11.80 20.43
N ILE A 50 11.63 11.56 19.28
CA ILE A 50 12.34 11.11 18.08
C ILE A 50 13.25 12.19 17.49
N ALA A 51 12.79 13.45 17.45
CA ALA A 51 13.62 14.57 17.01
C ALA A 51 14.88 14.72 17.88
N HIS A 52 14.72 14.68 19.23
CA HIS A 52 15.86 14.70 20.13
C HIS A 52 16.81 13.52 19.93
N ALA A 53 16.27 12.32 19.74
CA ALA A 53 17.07 11.11 19.52
C ALA A 53 17.89 11.18 18.23
N LEU A 54 17.38 11.84 17.21
CA LEU A 54 18.04 12.05 15.92
C LEU A 54 18.95 13.29 15.89
N GLY A 55 18.93 14.13 16.93
CA GLY A 55 19.66 15.39 16.95
C GLY A 55 19.05 16.46 16.02
N GLU A 56 17.78 16.31 15.66
CA GLU A 56 17.06 17.17 14.72
C GLU A 56 16.09 18.12 15.43
N PRO A 57 15.75 19.26 14.83
CA PRO A 57 14.69 20.13 15.32
C PRO A 57 13.34 19.42 15.42
N VAL A 58 12.54 19.78 16.41
CA VAL A 58 11.18 19.22 16.53
C VAL A 58 10.30 19.74 15.39
N PRO A 59 9.66 18.88 14.60
CA PRO A 59 8.77 19.34 13.52
C PRO A 59 7.56 20.07 14.11
N PRO A 60 7.12 21.18 13.49
CA PRO A 60 6.05 22.00 14.01
C PRO A 60 4.71 21.26 14.01
N ASN A 61 3.85 21.60 14.97
CA ASN A 61 2.45 21.26 14.90
C ASN A 61 1.67 22.29 14.06
N GLU A 62 0.42 21.97 13.73
CA GLU A 62 -0.50 22.94 13.10
C GLU A 62 -0.57 24.22 13.95
N GLY A 63 -0.40 25.37 13.32
CA GLY A 63 -0.40 26.69 13.97
C GLY A 63 0.92 27.12 14.56
N GLU A 64 1.95 26.28 14.62
CA GLU A 64 3.31 26.65 15.05
C GLU A 64 4.13 27.21 13.87
N LEU A 65 5.19 27.98 14.16
CA LEU A 65 6.03 28.55 13.11
C LEU A 65 6.79 27.49 12.32
N LEU A 66 6.77 27.63 11.01
CA LEU A 66 7.50 26.76 10.07
C LEU A 66 8.94 27.30 9.92
N LEU A 67 9.86 26.79 10.71
CA LEU A 67 11.26 27.18 10.72
C LEU A 67 12.16 26.17 9.97
N PRO A 68 13.37 26.53 9.50
CA PRO A 68 14.33 25.58 8.96
C PRO A 68 14.63 24.44 9.96
N PRO A 69 14.82 23.19 9.49
CA PRO A 69 14.90 22.75 8.10
C PRO A 69 13.54 22.54 7.41
N TYR A 70 12.43 22.82 8.09
CA TYR A 70 11.07 22.52 7.61
C TYR A 70 10.41 23.67 6.84
N ALA A 71 11.09 24.80 6.63
CA ALA A 71 10.54 25.99 5.96
C ALA A 71 9.95 25.73 4.55
N ASN A 72 10.41 24.67 3.89
CA ASN A 72 9.93 24.24 2.57
C ASN A 72 9.02 23.01 2.61
N ALA A 73 8.58 22.56 3.77
CA ALA A 73 7.63 21.46 3.87
C ALA A 73 6.34 21.81 3.11
N GLY A 74 5.94 20.95 2.18
CA GLY A 74 4.77 21.19 1.32
C GLY A 74 4.99 22.07 0.09
N LYS A 75 6.22 22.59 -0.17
CA LYS A 75 6.53 23.38 -1.38
C LYS A 75 7.17 22.54 -2.51
N GLY A 76 7.44 21.26 -2.31
CA GLY A 76 8.17 20.41 -3.24
C GLY A 76 7.28 19.40 -3.96
N GLY A 77 6.72 19.83 -5.12
CA GLY A 77 6.48 18.94 -6.24
C GLY A 77 7.54 19.25 -7.29
N ALA A 78 8.29 18.23 -7.69
CA ALA A 78 9.19 18.13 -8.83
C ALA A 78 10.61 18.71 -8.69
N ASP A 79 11.55 17.77 -8.96
CA ASP A 79 12.85 17.96 -9.57
C ASP A 79 13.93 18.75 -8.82
N GLU A 80 14.81 17.95 -8.15
CA GLU A 80 16.24 18.02 -8.47
C GLU A 80 17.00 16.95 -7.65
N ALA A 81 17.33 15.88 -8.36
CA ALA A 81 18.37 14.96 -7.94
C ALA A 81 19.69 15.43 -8.56
N GLY A 82 20.66 15.67 -7.72
CA GLY A 82 22.06 15.68 -8.16
C GLY A 82 22.82 16.97 -7.94
N SER A 83 23.58 17.02 -6.88
CA SER A 83 25.03 17.20 -6.95
C SER A 83 25.63 17.43 -5.56
N ASN A 84 26.80 16.83 -5.37
CA ASN A 84 27.73 17.02 -4.26
C ASN A 84 27.83 18.46 -3.78
N ALA A 85 27.79 18.64 -2.48
CA ALA A 85 28.57 19.74 -1.89
C ALA A 85 28.80 19.49 -0.40
N ASN A 86 29.99 19.04 -0.13
CA ASN A 86 30.73 19.42 1.05
C ASN A 86 31.16 20.88 0.82
N GLU A 87 30.54 21.82 1.49
CA GLU A 87 31.15 23.16 1.74
C GLU A 87 30.53 23.81 2.97
N HIS A 88 31.43 24.42 3.72
CA HIS A 88 31.34 25.02 5.02
C HIS A 88 30.15 25.96 5.25
N ALA A 89 29.60 25.84 6.46
CA ALA A 89 28.67 26.77 7.06
C ALA A 89 29.17 28.24 6.94
N ASN A 90 28.36 29.02 6.21
CA ASN A 90 28.30 30.46 6.48
C ASN A 90 26.87 30.75 6.95
N ALA A 91 26.81 31.28 8.19
CA ALA A 91 25.57 31.75 8.79
C ALA A 91 25.02 32.92 7.95
N ALA A 92 24.14 32.63 7.02
CA ALA A 92 23.31 33.63 6.39
C ALA A 92 22.16 33.94 7.35
N THR A 93 22.11 35.13 7.86
CA THR A 93 20.97 35.74 8.54
C THR A 93 19.77 35.70 7.60
N CYS A 94 18.90 34.73 7.78
CA CYS A 94 17.58 34.71 7.13
C CYS A 94 16.71 35.74 7.83
N ASP A 95 16.27 36.76 7.10
CA ASP A 95 15.28 37.72 7.55
C ASP A 95 14.03 37.02 8.07
N ALA A 96 13.68 37.28 9.32
CA ALA A 96 12.54 36.65 10.03
C ALA A 96 11.17 37.13 9.54
N ALA A 97 11.09 37.74 8.35
CA ALA A 97 9.91 38.45 7.89
C ALA A 97 8.84 37.56 7.16
N ASP A 98 9.09 36.25 6.94
CA ASP A 98 8.18 35.40 6.17
C ASP A 98 7.82 34.07 6.85
N ALA A 99 7.96 33.97 8.16
CA ALA A 99 7.59 32.79 8.91
C ALA A 99 6.07 32.72 9.10
N SER A 100 5.39 31.96 8.24
CA SER A 100 3.95 31.68 8.39
C SER A 100 3.70 30.54 9.37
N ALA A 101 2.52 30.51 9.99
CA ALA A 101 2.06 29.39 10.80
C ALA A 101 1.86 28.15 9.91
N ALA A 102 2.37 26.99 10.34
CA ALA A 102 2.26 25.74 9.62
C ALA A 102 0.81 25.29 9.51
N THR A 103 0.38 24.92 8.31
CA THR A 103 -0.89 24.19 8.09
C THR A 103 -0.76 22.76 8.60
N LEU A 104 -1.90 22.05 8.75
CA LEU A 104 -1.87 20.62 9.11
C LEU A 104 -1.06 19.79 8.09
N GLU A 105 -1.18 20.10 6.81
CA GLU A 105 -0.45 19.40 5.74
C GLU A 105 1.07 19.65 5.87
N GLN A 106 1.48 20.88 6.04
CA GLN A 106 2.89 21.23 6.26
C GLN A 106 3.47 20.60 7.53
N SER A 107 2.69 20.55 8.61
CA SER A 107 3.05 19.82 9.83
C SER A 107 3.27 18.33 9.59
N ILE A 108 2.40 17.69 8.79
CA ILE A 108 2.52 16.29 8.42
C ILE A 108 3.76 16.06 7.56
N ASP A 109 4.01 16.91 6.59
CA ASP A 109 5.16 16.78 5.68
C ASP A 109 6.49 17.00 6.42
N ALA A 110 6.56 17.96 7.35
CA ALA A 110 7.72 18.14 8.21
C ALA A 110 8.02 16.87 9.04
N LYS A 111 6.99 16.24 9.58
CA LYS A 111 7.09 14.98 10.34
C LYS A 111 7.54 13.80 9.47
N LYS A 112 7.05 13.71 8.23
CA LYS A 112 7.53 12.72 7.26
C LYS A 112 8.99 12.93 6.90
N LEU A 113 9.38 14.20 6.62
CA LEU A 113 10.78 14.54 6.31
C LEU A 113 11.71 14.12 7.43
N LEU A 114 11.37 14.42 8.69
CA LEU A 114 12.18 14.00 9.85
C LEU A 114 12.45 12.49 9.83
N LEU A 115 11.44 11.68 9.59
CA LEU A 115 11.60 10.21 9.59
C LEU A 115 12.35 9.70 8.36
N LEU A 116 11.94 10.12 7.17
CA LEU A 116 12.44 9.60 5.91
C LEU A 116 13.90 9.97 5.65
N ASN A 117 14.31 11.19 6.01
CA ASN A 117 15.71 11.62 5.91
C ASN A 117 16.64 10.84 6.83
N ASN A 118 16.10 10.25 7.90
CA ASN A 118 16.85 9.44 8.85
C ASN A 118 16.62 7.92 8.68
N GLY A 119 16.10 7.49 7.53
CA GLY A 119 15.91 6.07 7.21
C GLY A 119 14.91 5.35 8.12
N ILE A 120 13.92 6.06 8.67
CA ILE A 120 12.93 5.54 9.60
C ILE A 120 11.58 5.37 8.91
N ALA A 121 11.03 4.16 9.00
CA ALA A 121 9.65 3.86 8.68
C ALA A 121 8.79 3.93 9.95
N LEU A 122 7.53 4.37 9.80
CA LEU A 122 6.58 4.46 10.91
C LEU A 122 5.24 3.83 10.53
N TRP A 123 4.73 2.96 11.39
CA TRP A 123 3.37 2.42 11.32
C TRP A 123 2.85 2.04 12.71
N ASP A 124 1.67 1.42 12.73
CA ASP A 124 1.10 0.76 13.91
C ASP A 124 0.99 -0.76 13.65
N ALA A 125 0.98 -1.54 14.72
CA ALA A 125 0.94 -3.01 14.63
C ALA A 125 -0.43 -3.57 14.18
N ILE A 126 -1.47 -2.75 14.25
CA ILE A 126 -2.86 -3.14 13.98
C ILE A 126 -3.42 -2.32 12.81
N GLU A 127 -4.06 -2.99 11.85
CA GLU A 127 -4.83 -2.37 10.77
C GLU A 127 -6.29 -2.14 11.18
N GLU A 128 -6.91 -3.12 11.87
CA GLU A 128 -8.29 -3.02 12.35
C GLU A 128 -8.45 -3.70 13.72
N CYS A 129 -9.31 -3.18 14.54
CA CYS A 129 -9.66 -3.81 15.81
C CYS A 129 -10.97 -3.30 16.41
N ASP A 130 -11.48 -4.03 17.40
CA ASP A 130 -12.54 -3.55 18.29
C ASP A 130 -11.90 -2.89 19.51
N ILE A 131 -12.21 -1.62 19.75
CA ILE A 131 -11.59 -0.82 20.83
C ILE A 131 -12.63 0.07 21.53
N LYS A 132 -12.38 0.39 22.80
CA LYS A 132 -13.13 1.40 23.57
C LYS A 132 -12.32 2.69 23.65
N GLY A 133 -12.73 3.72 22.92
CA GLY A 133 -12.03 5.01 22.89
C GLY A 133 -10.61 4.90 22.34
N SER A 134 -9.58 5.18 23.17
CA SER A 134 -8.15 5.04 22.85
C SER A 134 -7.44 4.13 23.85
N SER A 135 -8.17 3.22 24.53
CA SER A 135 -7.58 2.35 25.55
C SER A 135 -7.00 1.08 24.92
N ASP A 136 -5.69 1.00 24.82
CA ASP A 136 -4.94 -0.18 24.33
C ASP A 136 -5.31 -1.48 25.08
N ALA A 137 -5.67 -1.38 26.36
CA ALA A 137 -6.11 -2.53 27.14
C ALA A 137 -7.45 -3.11 26.69
N SER A 138 -8.24 -2.35 25.92
CA SER A 138 -9.54 -2.78 25.41
C SER A 138 -9.49 -3.37 24.00
N ILE A 139 -8.31 -3.45 23.37
CA ILE A 139 -8.15 -3.96 22.00
C ILE A 139 -8.55 -5.44 21.92
N LYS A 140 -9.45 -5.76 20.98
CA LYS A 140 -9.93 -7.10 20.64
C LYS A 140 -10.09 -7.26 19.14
N ASN A 141 -10.26 -8.50 18.66
CA ASN A 141 -10.53 -8.82 17.25
C ASN A 141 -9.54 -8.15 16.29
N VAL A 142 -8.25 -8.35 16.58
CA VAL A 142 -7.14 -7.68 15.87
C VAL A 142 -6.98 -8.21 14.45
N VAL A 143 -7.00 -7.30 13.49
CA VAL A 143 -6.46 -7.50 12.15
C VAL A 143 -5.07 -6.86 12.11
N PRO A 144 -3.99 -7.65 11.95
CA PRO A 144 -2.64 -7.12 11.96
C PRO A 144 -2.34 -6.24 10.75
N ALA A 145 -1.44 -5.28 10.91
CA ALA A 145 -0.95 -4.45 9.83
C ALA A 145 -0.29 -5.28 8.72
N ARG A 146 -0.43 -4.82 7.48
CA ARG A 146 0.17 -5.44 6.28
C ARG A 146 1.62 -4.99 6.11
N VAL A 147 2.48 -5.37 7.07
CA VAL A 147 3.90 -4.95 7.08
C VAL A 147 4.65 -5.29 5.80
N GLU A 148 4.13 -6.21 4.99
CA GLU A 148 4.62 -6.55 3.67
C GLU A 148 4.67 -5.34 2.72
N LEU A 149 3.81 -4.33 2.92
CA LEU A 149 3.87 -3.07 2.16
C LEU A 149 5.21 -2.35 2.35
N ILE A 150 5.78 -2.43 3.55
CA ILE A 150 7.08 -1.83 3.89
C ILE A 150 8.21 -2.78 3.48
N THR A 151 8.16 -4.05 3.89
CA THR A 151 9.28 -4.99 3.69
C THR A 151 9.47 -5.42 2.24
N ASP A 152 8.46 -5.24 1.37
CA ASP A 152 8.59 -5.45 -0.07
C ASP A 152 9.26 -4.24 -0.77
N ALA A 153 9.28 -3.08 -0.14
CA ALA A 153 9.82 -1.84 -0.71
C ALA A 153 11.12 -1.37 -0.05
N ALA A 154 11.36 -1.72 1.22
CA ALA A 154 12.50 -1.29 2.01
C ALA A 154 13.13 -2.45 2.76
N CYS A 155 14.46 -2.44 2.90
CA CYS A 155 15.18 -3.41 3.72
C CYS A 155 15.17 -2.95 5.18
N ILE A 156 14.24 -3.48 5.97
CA ILE A 156 14.17 -3.21 7.40
C ILE A 156 15.19 -4.09 8.11
N ASP A 157 16.17 -3.45 8.75
CA ASP A 157 17.26 -4.08 9.50
C ASP A 157 16.97 -4.09 11.01
N ALA A 158 16.12 -3.18 11.51
CA ALA A 158 15.74 -3.11 12.92
C ALA A 158 14.27 -2.75 13.11
N VAL A 159 13.67 -3.25 14.20
CA VAL A 159 12.29 -2.96 14.58
C VAL A 159 12.25 -2.40 16.01
N ILE A 160 11.58 -1.27 16.20
CA ILE A 160 11.33 -0.65 17.50
C ILE A 160 9.82 -0.63 17.76
N CYS A 161 9.41 -1.06 18.95
CA CYS A 161 8.04 -0.97 19.39
C CYS A 161 7.87 0.14 20.45
N ASN A 162 7.02 1.13 20.17
CA ASN A 162 6.72 2.23 21.08
C ASN A 162 5.74 1.77 22.19
N GLY A 163 6.28 1.14 23.22
CA GLY A 163 5.55 0.66 24.38
C GLY A 163 5.26 -0.85 24.37
N ALA A 164 5.01 -1.39 25.56
CA ALA A 164 4.81 -2.81 25.79
C ALA A 164 3.64 -3.42 25.01
N THR A 165 2.57 -2.65 24.75
CA THR A 165 1.43 -3.13 23.96
C THR A 165 1.80 -3.34 22.51
N ALA A 166 2.52 -2.37 21.89
CA ALA A 166 3.04 -2.53 20.54
C ALA A 166 3.97 -3.75 20.45
N GLY A 167 4.88 -3.94 21.44
CA GLY A 167 5.77 -5.11 21.49
C GLY A 167 5.03 -6.45 21.56
N ARG A 168 3.98 -6.55 22.39
CA ARG A 168 3.17 -7.78 22.46
C ARG A 168 2.43 -8.08 21.15
N LEU A 169 1.87 -7.05 20.52
CA LEU A 169 1.17 -7.17 19.24
C LEU A 169 2.13 -7.55 18.12
N TYR A 170 3.29 -6.90 18.05
CA TYR A 170 4.35 -7.23 17.13
C TYR A 170 4.79 -8.70 17.26
N LYS A 171 5.15 -9.13 18.46
CA LYS A 171 5.59 -10.51 18.74
C LYS A 171 4.54 -11.53 18.32
N ARG A 172 3.26 -11.23 18.58
CA ARG A 172 2.16 -12.16 18.31
C ARG A 172 1.80 -12.24 16.82
N TYR A 173 1.83 -11.12 16.09
CA TYR A 173 1.22 -11.05 14.76
C TYR A 173 2.20 -10.73 13.62
N LEU A 174 3.33 -10.06 13.88
CA LEU A 174 4.17 -9.48 12.85
C LEU A 174 5.61 -10.02 12.85
N GLN A 175 6.16 -10.44 13.98
CA GLN A 175 7.54 -10.87 14.10
C GLN A 175 7.88 -12.01 13.12
N TRP A 176 7.00 -12.99 12.97
CA TRP A 176 7.22 -14.10 12.05
C TRP A 176 7.20 -13.68 10.56
N LYS A 177 6.55 -12.56 10.25
CA LYS A 177 6.50 -12.00 8.90
C LYS A 177 7.79 -11.26 8.56
N ILE A 178 8.28 -10.43 9.48
CA ILE A 178 9.47 -9.59 9.31
C ILE A 178 10.74 -10.40 9.59
N GLY A 179 10.72 -11.28 10.59
CA GLY A 179 11.84 -12.17 10.94
C GLY A 179 12.89 -11.54 11.84
N LEU A 180 12.62 -10.35 12.39
CA LEU A 180 13.48 -9.64 13.34
C LEU A 180 12.87 -9.67 14.75
N GLU A 181 13.70 -9.60 15.77
CA GLU A 181 13.25 -9.25 17.11
C GLU A 181 13.08 -7.74 17.23
N ALA A 182 12.05 -7.32 17.95
CA ALA A 182 11.83 -5.90 18.17
C ALA A 182 12.40 -5.45 19.52
N LEU A 183 13.08 -4.30 19.51
CA LEU A 183 13.39 -3.58 20.74
C LEU A 183 12.13 -2.87 21.23
N VAL A 184 11.72 -3.14 22.45
CA VAL A 184 10.54 -2.50 23.07
C VAL A 184 10.99 -1.33 23.94
N LEU A 185 10.71 -0.12 23.48
CA LEU A 185 11.06 1.11 24.21
C LEU A 185 9.87 1.63 25.04
N PRO A 186 10.12 2.39 26.11
CA PRO A 186 9.07 3.00 26.91
C PRO A 186 8.15 3.87 26.06
N SER A 187 6.83 3.71 26.26
CA SER A 187 5.80 4.40 25.48
C SER A 187 5.89 5.93 25.65
N THR A 188 5.82 6.64 24.52
CA THR A 188 5.76 8.10 24.45
C THR A 188 4.37 8.67 24.79
N SER A 189 3.37 7.81 25.02
CA SER A 189 2.02 8.19 25.40
C SER A 189 2.03 9.04 26.68
N PRO A 190 1.19 10.10 26.78
CA PRO A 190 1.02 10.86 28.01
C PRO A 190 0.50 10.00 29.18
N ALA A 191 -0.16 8.88 28.90
CA ALA A 191 -0.60 7.92 29.90
C ALA A 191 0.56 7.20 30.61
N ASN A 192 1.78 7.22 30.05
CA ASN A 192 2.97 6.67 30.68
C ASN A 192 3.61 7.69 31.63
N ALA A 193 2.99 7.90 32.78
CA ALA A 193 3.43 8.88 33.78
C ALA A 193 4.77 8.53 34.45
N ALA A 194 5.18 7.25 34.45
CA ALA A 194 6.44 6.80 35.04
C ALA A 194 7.69 7.33 34.33
N TRP A 195 7.54 7.85 33.10
CA TRP A 195 8.64 8.37 32.29
C TRP A 195 8.44 9.85 31.99
N GLY A 196 9.23 10.72 32.60
CA GLY A 196 9.31 12.14 32.23
C GLY A 196 9.88 12.32 30.81
N LEU A 197 9.68 13.51 30.22
CA LEU A 197 10.13 13.77 28.83
C LEU A 197 11.64 13.60 28.68
N GLU A 198 12.45 14.22 29.50
CA GLU A 198 13.92 14.16 29.45
C GLU A 198 14.43 12.72 29.59
N ARG A 199 13.87 11.95 30.54
CA ARG A 199 14.23 10.54 30.70
C ARG A 199 13.89 9.71 29.47
N LEU A 200 12.74 9.98 28.82
CA LEU A 200 12.36 9.33 27.56
C LEU A 200 13.33 9.69 26.45
N GLN A 201 13.64 10.95 26.29
CA GLN A 201 14.54 11.47 25.26
C GLN A 201 15.93 10.83 25.37
N ASN A 202 16.53 10.84 26.56
CA ASN A 202 17.84 10.25 26.78
C ASN A 202 17.85 8.72 26.55
N HIS A 203 16.80 8.04 27.02
CA HIS A 203 16.71 6.58 26.84
C HIS A 203 16.51 6.18 25.37
N TRP A 204 15.60 6.85 24.68
CA TRP A 204 15.37 6.61 23.25
C TRP A 204 16.60 6.95 22.42
N LYS A 205 17.30 8.05 22.75
CA LYS A 205 18.54 8.44 22.05
C LYS A 205 19.60 7.35 22.19
N GLY A 206 19.93 6.92 23.42
CA GLY A 206 20.93 5.89 23.62
C GLY A 206 20.63 4.60 22.87
N GLN A 207 19.37 4.16 22.89
CA GLN A 207 18.98 2.94 22.20
C GLN A 207 18.95 3.11 20.66
N LEU A 208 18.57 4.26 20.16
CA LEU A 208 18.58 4.54 18.72
C LEU A 208 20.01 4.67 18.19
N ASP A 209 20.90 5.31 18.94
CA ASP A 209 22.32 5.40 18.62
C ASP A 209 22.96 4.00 18.52
N GLU A 210 22.67 3.11 19.48
CA GLU A 210 23.14 1.70 19.46
C GLU A 210 22.62 0.94 18.22
N ILE A 211 21.34 1.11 17.91
CA ILE A 211 20.74 0.48 16.70
C ILE A 211 21.44 1.02 15.44
N ILE A 212 21.54 2.33 15.29
CA ILE A 212 22.15 2.94 14.10
C ILE A 212 23.60 2.48 13.93
N ALA A 213 24.37 2.41 15.01
CA ALA A 213 25.75 1.92 15.00
C ALA A 213 25.86 0.42 14.64
N SER A 214 24.82 -0.37 14.93
CA SER A 214 24.77 -1.80 14.64
C SER A 214 24.17 -2.16 13.28
N LEU A 215 23.61 -1.17 12.55
CA LEU A 215 23.01 -1.45 11.25
C LEU A 215 24.07 -1.98 10.26
N PRO A 216 23.77 -3.05 9.51
CA PRO A 216 24.66 -3.57 8.48
C PRO A 216 25.04 -2.51 7.46
N ASP A 217 26.22 -2.65 6.83
CA ASP A 217 26.59 -1.77 5.71
C ASP A 217 25.50 -1.84 4.61
N PRO A 218 24.96 -0.71 4.17
CA PRO A 218 23.95 -0.70 3.10
C PRO A 218 24.46 -1.29 1.78
N THR A 219 25.78 -1.38 1.59
CA THR A 219 26.42 -1.96 0.41
C THR A 219 26.75 -3.45 0.55
N ALA A 220 26.65 -4.04 1.76
CA ALA A 220 26.93 -5.44 2.02
C ALA A 220 25.64 -6.28 2.09
N PRO A 221 25.16 -6.86 0.99
CA PRO A 221 23.87 -7.57 0.92
C PRO A 221 23.86 -8.84 1.79
N GLU A 222 25.00 -9.42 2.11
CA GLU A 222 25.13 -10.68 2.87
C GLU A 222 24.82 -10.50 4.36
N GLU A 223 24.95 -9.30 4.90
CA GLU A 223 24.71 -8.99 6.31
C GLU A 223 23.27 -8.57 6.60
N ARG A 224 22.45 -8.43 5.57
CA ARG A 224 21.08 -7.93 5.70
C ARG A 224 20.09 -9.01 6.10
N ASN A 225 18.97 -8.57 6.65
CA ASN A 225 17.85 -9.44 6.99
C ASN A 225 17.49 -10.38 5.80
N PRO A 226 17.60 -11.71 5.98
CA PRO A 226 17.37 -12.69 4.92
C PRO A 226 15.93 -12.66 4.35
N LYS A 227 14.99 -12.02 5.05
CA LYS A 227 13.63 -11.79 4.55
C LYS A 227 13.46 -10.49 3.78
N CYS A 228 14.52 -9.69 3.63
CA CYS A 228 14.49 -8.49 2.81
C CYS A 228 14.36 -8.86 1.33
N LYS A 229 13.20 -8.59 0.75
CA LYS A 229 12.94 -8.81 -0.68
C LYS A 229 13.38 -7.63 -1.55
N ALA A 230 13.63 -6.47 -0.95
CA ALA A 230 14.01 -5.26 -1.67
C ALA A 230 15.42 -5.35 -2.30
N SER A 231 16.33 -6.19 -1.75
CA SER A 231 17.67 -6.37 -2.32
C SER A 231 17.67 -7.10 -3.66
N ALA A 232 16.76 -8.05 -3.87
CA ALA A 232 16.62 -8.76 -5.14
C ALA A 232 16.07 -7.88 -6.28
N ALA A 233 15.48 -6.74 -5.94
CA ALA A 233 14.94 -5.79 -6.91
C ALA A 233 15.95 -4.71 -7.34
N ARG A 234 17.12 -4.61 -6.68
CA ARG A 234 18.12 -3.56 -6.96
C ARG A 234 18.88 -3.74 -8.27
N GLU A 235 18.91 -4.94 -8.86
CA GLU A 235 19.51 -5.17 -10.18
C GLU A 235 18.59 -4.81 -11.36
N ARG A 236 17.38 -4.37 -11.08
CA ARG A 236 16.42 -3.92 -12.12
C ARG A 236 16.16 -2.43 -11.95
N THR A 237 17.04 -1.67 -12.56
CA THR A 237 16.82 -0.26 -12.89
C THR A 237 15.41 -0.02 -13.41
N ASP A 238 14.75 0.96 -12.86
CA ASP A 238 14.26 2.16 -13.51
C ASP A 238 13.16 2.85 -12.69
N TYR A 239 13.18 4.09 -12.73
CA TYR A 239 12.43 5.20 -12.17
C TYR A 239 10.88 5.12 -12.10
N ALA A 240 10.26 3.97 -12.32
CA ALA A 240 8.80 3.81 -12.40
C ALA A 240 8.10 3.47 -11.08
N SER A 241 8.76 3.49 -9.92
CA SER A 241 8.16 2.95 -8.69
C SER A 241 8.07 3.88 -7.49
N VAL A 242 8.05 5.19 -7.67
CA VAL A 242 7.51 6.07 -6.62
C VAL A 242 6.01 5.80 -6.54
N ARG A 243 5.59 4.98 -5.59
CA ARG A 243 4.16 4.86 -5.27
C ARG A 243 3.74 6.18 -4.63
N VAL A 244 3.20 7.06 -5.43
CA VAL A 244 2.41 8.17 -4.90
C VAL A 244 1.33 7.55 -4.02
N PRO A 245 1.27 7.86 -2.72
CA PRO A 245 0.26 7.29 -1.83
C PRO A 245 -1.13 7.60 -2.37
N ALA A 246 -2.05 6.64 -2.22
CA ALA A 246 -3.42 6.86 -2.66
C ALA A 246 -4.01 8.04 -1.89
N PRO A 247 -4.58 9.02 -2.55
CA PRO A 247 -5.23 10.12 -1.86
C PRO A 247 -6.35 9.57 -0.98
N PRO A 248 -6.58 10.15 0.20
CA PRO A 248 -7.67 9.73 1.07
C PRO A 248 -9.00 9.82 0.31
N ALA A 249 -9.93 8.91 0.62
CA ALA A 249 -11.25 8.92 0.03
C ALA A 249 -11.92 10.27 0.30
N SER A 250 -12.40 10.94 -0.73
CA SER A 250 -12.98 12.30 -0.64
C SER A 250 -14.27 12.36 0.19
N ASN A 251 -14.93 11.21 0.40
CA ASN A 251 -16.10 11.06 1.27
C ASN A 251 -16.37 9.57 1.57
N TYR A 252 -17.31 9.32 2.51
CA TYR A 252 -17.71 7.97 2.92
C TYR A 252 -18.20 7.08 1.76
N ALA A 253 -18.92 7.61 0.80
CA ALA A 253 -19.43 6.85 -0.34
C ALA A 253 -18.29 6.35 -1.24
N VAL A 254 -17.27 7.19 -1.48
CA VAL A 254 -16.05 6.83 -2.20
C VAL A 254 -15.24 5.77 -1.44
N HIS A 255 -15.12 5.93 -0.13
CA HIS A 255 -14.46 4.94 0.73
C HIS A 255 -15.16 3.58 0.67
N LYS A 256 -16.48 3.55 0.80
CA LYS A 256 -17.29 2.33 0.69
C LYS A 256 -17.19 1.67 -0.70
N SER A 257 -17.14 2.48 -1.76
CA SER A 257 -16.90 2.00 -3.13
C SER A 257 -15.52 1.36 -3.28
N MET A 258 -14.48 1.98 -2.69
CA MET A 258 -13.12 1.43 -2.70
C MET A 258 -13.02 0.11 -1.93
N GLN A 259 -13.69 -0.02 -0.79
CA GLN A 259 -13.77 -1.27 -0.02
C GLN A 259 -14.53 -2.38 -0.75
N GLY A 260 -15.51 -2.01 -1.61
CA GLY A 260 -16.28 -2.94 -2.42
C GLY A 260 -15.50 -3.57 -3.58
N ASN A 261 -14.31 -3.09 -3.89
CA ASN A 261 -13.48 -3.62 -4.98
C ASN A 261 -12.87 -4.98 -4.60
N LYS A 262 -13.48 -6.04 -5.11
CA LYS A 262 -12.96 -7.40 -4.95
C LYS A 262 -11.75 -7.63 -5.85
N ARG A 263 -10.72 -8.31 -5.32
CA ARG A 263 -9.53 -8.69 -6.10
C ARG A 263 -9.72 -9.96 -6.92
N LYS A 264 -10.74 -10.75 -6.62
CA LYS A 264 -11.09 -12.01 -7.28
C LYS A 264 -12.58 -12.25 -7.17
N ASP A 265 -13.09 -13.13 -8.00
CA ASP A 265 -14.51 -13.50 -8.05
C ASP A 265 -15.40 -12.27 -8.30
N THR A 266 -14.92 -11.41 -9.19
CA THR A 266 -15.69 -10.26 -9.69
C THR A 266 -16.85 -10.74 -10.58
N LYS A 267 -17.88 -9.92 -10.73
CA LYS A 267 -19.02 -10.26 -11.61
C LYS A 267 -18.60 -10.63 -13.05
N PRO A 268 -17.68 -9.87 -13.71
CA PRO A 268 -17.16 -10.26 -15.01
C PRO A 268 -16.46 -11.62 -15.03
N GLU A 269 -15.62 -11.92 -14.03
CA GLU A 269 -14.93 -13.21 -13.94
C GLU A 269 -15.91 -14.38 -13.76
N LEU A 270 -16.92 -14.22 -12.91
CA LEU A 270 -17.94 -15.25 -12.69
C LEU A 270 -18.74 -15.54 -13.97
N LEU A 271 -19.13 -14.48 -14.69
CA LEU A 271 -19.84 -14.61 -15.98
C LEU A 271 -19.00 -15.37 -17.01
N VAL A 272 -17.72 -15.02 -17.15
CA VAL A 272 -16.83 -15.72 -18.11
C VAL A 272 -16.68 -17.20 -17.71
N ARG A 273 -16.49 -17.51 -16.43
CA ARG A 273 -16.38 -18.88 -15.95
C ARG A 273 -17.65 -19.70 -16.17
N GLU A 274 -18.81 -19.08 -16.05
CA GLU A 274 -20.11 -19.69 -16.35
C GLU A 274 -20.19 -20.05 -17.82
N ARG A 275 -19.92 -19.12 -18.72
CA ARG A 275 -19.91 -19.33 -20.17
C ARG A 275 -18.89 -20.38 -20.62
N LEU A 276 -17.69 -20.38 -20.03
CA LEU A 276 -16.69 -21.42 -20.33
C LEU A 276 -17.19 -22.84 -19.93
N ARG A 277 -17.91 -22.96 -18.80
CA ARG A 277 -18.49 -24.24 -18.38
C ARG A 277 -19.62 -24.69 -19.29
N GLU A 278 -20.51 -23.77 -19.66
CA GLU A 278 -21.63 -24.05 -20.60
C GLU A 278 -21.09 -24.49 -21.95
N ALA A 279 -20.02 -23.88 -22.43
CA ALA A 279 -19.35 -24.25 -23.69
C ALA A 279 -18.50 -25.53 -23.62
N GLY A 280 -18.42 -26.21 -22.47
CA GLY A 280 -17.62 -27.43 -22.31
C GLY A 280 -16.13 -27.19 -22.16
N LEU A 281 -15.68 -25.94 -22.01
CA LEU A 281 -14.26 -25.54 -21.89
C LEU A 281 -13.73 -25.57 -20.45
N GLY A 282 -14.21 -26.50 -19.63
CA GLY A 282 -13.76 -26.69 -18.25
C GLY A 282 -12.31 -27.20 -18.13
N GLY A 283 -11.86 -27.49 -16.88
CA GLY A 283 -10.54 -28.03 -16.60
C GLY A 283 -9.44 -26.96 -16.47
N TYR A 284 -9.82 -25.70 -16.36
CA TYR A 284 -8.92 -24.59 -16.10
C TYR A 284 -8.52 -24.47 -14.62
N ARG A 285 -7.46 -23.71 -14.37
CA ARG A 285 -7.01 -23.28 -13.06
C ARG A 285 -7.24 -21.78 -12.92
N LEU A 286 -7.57 -21.32 -11.70
CA LEU A 286 -7.75 -19.90 -11.38
C LEU A 286 -6.45 -19.34 -10.80
N GLN A 287 -6.14 -18.10 -11.13
CA GLN A 287 -5.00 -17.36 -10.58
C GLN A 287 -3.69 -18.17 -10.65
N TRP A 288 -3.44 -18.81 -11.80
CA TRP A 288 -2.29 -19.68 -11.99
C TRP A 288 -0.97 -18.93 -11.75
N LYS A 289 0.02 -19.61 -11.15
CA LYS A 289 1.30 -19.00 -10.72
C LYS A 289 2.27 -18.78 -11.90
N VAL A 290 1.90 -17.93 -12.83
CA VAL A 290 2.71 -17.42 -13.95
C VAL A 290 2.66 -15.90 -13.96
N SER A 291 3.42 -15.23 -14.84
CA SER A 291 3.41 -13.77 -14.97
C SER A 291 1.98 -13.22 -15.05
N GLY A 292 1.69 -12.19 -14.26
CA GLY A 292 0.39 -11.54 -14.22
C GLY A 292 -0.73 -12.32 -13.54
N ARG A 293 -0.56 -13.62 -13.24
CA ARG A 293 -1.58 -14.49 -12.61
C ARG A 293 -2.93 -14.41 -13.31
N PRO A 294 -3.07 -14.96 -14.51
CA PRO A 294 -4.31 -14.90 -15.29
C PRO A 294 -5.51 -15.43 -14.50
N ASP A 295 -6.69 -14.85 -14.75
CA ASP A 295 -7.93 -15.21 -14.07
C ASP A 295 -8.35 -16.64 -14.36
N VAL A 296 -8.08 -17.09 -15.60
CA VAL A 296 -8.32 -18.45 -16.07
C VAL A 296 -7.09 -18.94 -16.84
N ALA A 297 -6.64 -20.16 -16.58
CA ALA A 297 -5.53 -20.77 -17.30
C ALA A 297 -5.72 -22.27 -17.53
N TRP A 298 -5.28 -22.75 -18.66
CA TRP A 298 -5.12 -24.18 -18.99
C TRP A 298 -3.63 -24.51 -19.15
N PRO A 299 -2.92 -24.78 -18.03
CA PRO A 299 -1.45 -24.89 -18.04
C PRO A 299 -0.93 -25.96 -19.00
N GLY A 300 -1.61 -27.10 -19.12
CA GLY A 300 -1.22 -28.20 -20.05
C GLY A 300 -1.31 -27.84 -21.52
N LYS A 301 -2.02 -26.77 -21.86
CA LYS A 301 -2.15 -26.23 -23.23
C LYS A 301 -1.46 -24.89 -23.40
N LYS A 302 -0.91 -24.32 -22.35
CA LYS A 302 -0.35 -22.95 -22.30
C LYS A 302 -1.32 -21.90 -22.84
N VAL A 303 -2.60 -21.99 -22.50
CA VAL A 303 -3.64 -21.03 -22.85
C VAL A 303 -4.06 -20.30 -21.58
N CYS A 304 -4.21 -18.99 -21.64
CA CYS A 304 -4.68 -18.21 -20.50
C CYS A 304 -5.56 -17.02 -20.93
N LEU A 305 -6.40 -16.59 -19.98
CA LEU A 305 -7.37 -15.53 -20.18
C LEU A 305 -7.32 -14.56 -19.00
N PHE A 306 -7.17 -13.28 -19.31
CA PHE A 306 -7.31 -12.15 -18.40
C PHE A 306 -8.67 -11.49 -18.60
N ILE A 307 -9.31 -11.07 -17.50
CA ILE A 307 -10.60 -10.39 -17.50
C ILE A 307 -10.39 -9.02 -16.87
N ASN A 308 -10.09 -8.04 -17.72
CA ASN A 308 -9.64 -6.72 -17.28
C ASN A 308 -10.79 -5.75 -17.02
N GLY A 309 -10.81 -5.17 -15.83
CA GLY A 309 -11.67 -4.03 -15.51
C GLY A 309 -11.26 -2.78 -16.30
N CYS A 310 -12.19 -2.19 -17.06
CA CYS A 310 -11.88 -1.11 -17.99
C CYS A 310 -11.21 0.10 -17.35
N PHE A 311 -11.66 0.49 -16.16
CA PHE A 311 -11.12 1.64 -15.44
C PHE A 311 -9.65 1.43 -15.01
N TRP A 312 -9.36 0.26 -14.42
CA TRP A 312 -8.07 -0.02 -13.81
C TRP A 312 -6.95 -0.28 -14.81
N HIS A 313 -7.29 -0.86 -15.94
CA HIS A 313 -6.36 -1.30 -16.99
C HIS A 313 -6.41 -0.41 -18.24
N ARG A 314 -7.12 0.73 -18.17
CA ARG A 314 -7.25 1.72 -19.27
C ARG A 314 -7.67 1.10 -20.59
N CYS A 315 -8.87 0.52 -20.59
CA CYS A 315 -9.44 -0.15 -21.76
C CYS A 315 -9.31 0.69 -23.05
N PRO A 316 -8.71 0.14 -24.12
CA PRO A 316 -8.56 0.86 -25.39
C PRO A 316 -9.86 0.99 -26.19
N HIS A 317 -10.92 0.24 -25.81
CA HIS A 317 -12.17 0.22 -26.56
C HIS A 317 -13.19 1.24 -26.04
N CYS A 318 -13.34 1.37 -24.72
CA CYS A 318 -14.36 2.25 -24.13
C CYS A 318 -13.80 3.55 -23.55
N HIS A 319 -12.48 3.75 -23.55
CA HIS A 319 -11.79 4.96 -23.10
C HIS A 319 -12.35 5.51 -21.78
N PRO A 320 -12.24 4.78 -20.67
CA PRO A 320 -12.84 5.19 -19.40
C PRO A 320 -12.29 6.55 -18.94
N SER A 321 -13.16 7.40 -18.39
CA SER A 321 -12.78 8.73 -17.92
C SER A 321 -11.75 8.66 -16.78
N THR A 322 -10.87 9.66 -16.71
CA THR A 322 -9.98 9.88 -15.57
C THR A 322 -10.73 10.66 -14.50
N PRO A 323 -10.57 10.31 -13.21
CA PRO A 323 -11.16 11.08 -12.12
C PRO A 323 -10.66 12.53 -12.13
N ALA A 324 -11.59 13.48 -11.96
CA ALA A 324 -11.27 14.92 -11.99
C ALA A 324 -10.47 15.40 -10.77
N LYS A 325 -10.44 14.62 -9.67
CA LYS A 325 -9.64 14.90 -8.48
C LYS A 325 -8.41 13.99 -8.45
N ASN A 326 -7.28 14.56 -8.01
CA ASN A 326 -6.00 13.83 -7.91
C ASN A 326 -5.56 13.22 -9.26
N VAL A 327 -5.64 14.02 -10.33
CA VAL A 327 -5.37 13.58 -11.72
C VAL A 327 -4.00 12.94 -11.83
N GLU A 328 -2.94 13.59 -11.35
CA GLU A 328 -1.56 13.09 -11.39
C GLU A 328 -1.40 11.71 -10.73
N TYR A 329 -2.02 11.52 -9.57
CA TYR A 329 -2.04 10.21 -8.91
C TYR A 329 -2.67 9.13 -9.79
N TRP A 330 -3.82 9.44 -10.39
CA TRP A 330 -4.52 8.47 -11.23
C TRP A 330 -3.76 8.16 -12.51
N GLU A 331 -3.19 9.17 -13.15
CA GLU A 331 -2.38 9.00 -14.36
C GLU A 331 -1.14 8.14 -14.09
N ALA A 332 -0.38 8.44 -13.04
CA ALA A 332 0.75 7.63 -12.61
C ALA A 332 0.35 6.20 -12.23
N LYS A 333 -0.81 6.00 -11.61
CA LYS A 333 -1.34 4.68 -11.27
C LYS A 333 -1.77 3.90 -12.51
N PHE A 334 -2.44 4.54 -13.45
CA PHE A 334 -2.85 3.92 -14.69
C PHE A 334 -1.66 3.55 -15.57
N ALA A 335 -0.68 4.45 -15.73
CA ALA A 335 0.54 4.18 -16.47
C ALA A 335 1.27 2.93 -15.93
N ARG A 336 1.45 2.84 -14.61
CA ARG A 336 2.04 1.65 -13.98
C ARG A 336 1.24 0.37 -14.18
N ASN A 337 -0.10 0.45 -14.17
CA ASN A 337 -0.93 -0.73 -14.42
C ASN A 337 -0.75 -1.20 -15.86
N VAL A 338 -0.81 -0.29 -16.83
CA VAL A 338 -0.63 -0.60 -18.26
C VAL A 338 0.75 -1.19 -18.52
N GLU A 339 1.83 -0.55 -18.04
CA GLU A 339 3.20 -1.05 -18.19
C GLU A 339 3.37 -2.45 -17.59
N ARG A 340 2.85 -2.65 -16.38
CA ARG A 340 2.90 -3.98 -15.73
C ARG A 340 2.14 -5.02 -16.55
N ASP A 341 0.97 -4.69 -17.07
CA ASP A 341 0.14 -5.60 -17.84
C ASP A 341 0.82 -5.95 -19.16
N GLU A 342 1.39 -4.99 -19.88
CA GLU A 342 2.18 -5.20 -21.09
C GLU A 342 3.38 -6.10 -20.84
N LYS A 343 4.13 -5.87 -19.76
CA LYS A 343 5.26 -6.69 -19.35
C LYS A 343 4.84 -8.13 -19.06
N ASN A 344 3.73 -8.31 -18.33
CA ASN A 344 3.22 -9.64 -18.02
C ASN A 344 2.74 -10.39 -19.27
N LEU A 345 2.04 -9.71 -20.19
CA LEU A 345 1.57 -10.28 -21.44
C LEU A 345 2.76 -10.67 -22.34
N SER A 346 3.78 -9.82 -22.42
CA SER A 346 5.00 -10.08 -23.20
C SER A 346 5.78 -11.27 -22.65
N ALA A 347 5.94 -11.36 -21.31
CA ALA A 347 6.60 -12.49 -20.67
C ALA A 347 5.86 -13.81 -20.90
N LEU A 348 4.53 -13.83 -20.82
CA LEU A 348 3.73 -15.01 -21.12
C LEU A 348 3.84 -15.45 -22.56
N LYS A 349 3.80 -14.50 -23.50
CA LYS A 349 3.99 -14.80 -24.92
C LYS A 349 5.38 -15.38 -25.22
N ALA A 350 6.42 -14.82 -24.59
CA ALA A 350 7.78 -15.33 -24.69
C ALA A 350 7.93 -16.76 -24.16
N ASP A 351 7.18 -17.10 -23.09
CA ASP A 351 7.08 -18.45 -22.53
C ASP A 351 6.21 -19.39 -23.35
N GLY A 352 5.69 -18.95 -24.51
CA GLY A 352 4.86 -19.76 -25.43
C GLY A 352 3.40 -19.90 -25.00
N TRP A 353 2.91 -18.99 -24.14
CA TRP A 353 1.49 -18.97 -23.80
C TRP A 353 0.69 -18.24 -24.86
N LYS A 354 -0.49 -18.80 -25.15
CA LYS A 354 -1.54 -18.12 -25.90
C LYS A 354 -2.36 -17.32 -24.92
N VAL A 355 -2.34 -15.99 -25.08
CA VAL A 355 -2.87 -15.06 -24.11
C VAL A 355 -4.05 -14.29 -24.69
N HIS A 356 -5.19 -14.41 -24.04
CA HIS A 356 -6.42 -13.70 -24.36
C HIS A 356 -6.75 -12.67 -23.28
N VAL A 357 -7.29 -11.54 -23.70
CA VAL A 357 -7.74 -10.48 -22.80
C VAL A 357 -9.18 -10.11 -23.17
N VAL A 358 -10.05 -10.18 -22.18
CA VAL A 358 -11.45 -9.76 -22.30
C VAL A 358 -11.68 -8.55 -21.39
N TRP A 359 -12.31 -7.54 -21.94
CA TRP A 359 -12.59 -6.31 -21.22
C TRP A 359 -14.01 -6.29 -20.63
N GLU A 360 -14.15 -5.67 -19.45
CA GLU A 360 -15.45 -5.55 -18.78
C GLU A 360 -16.54 -4.93 -19.68
N CYS A 361 -16.20 -3.97 -20.57
CA CYS A 361 -17.15 -3.37 -21.49
C CYS A 361 -17.68 -4.35 -22.53
N GLN A 362 -16.89 -5.35 -22.91
CA GLN A 362 -17.26 -6.41 -23.83
C GLN A 362 -18.22 -7.43 -23.19
N LEU A 363 -18.31 -7.47 -21.86
CA LEU A 363 -19.16 -8.37 -21.08
C LEU A 363 -20.50 -7.76 -20.66
N LYS A 364 -20.81 -6.54 -21.14
CA LYS A 364 -22.13 -5.92 -20.92
C LYS A 364 -23.23 -6.63 -21.69
N LYS A 365 -24.48 -6.52 -21.22
CA LYS A 365 -25.63 -7.22 -21.83
C LYS A 365 -25.74 -7.05 -23.36
N LYS A 366 -25.32 -5.91 -23.90
CA LYS A 366 -25.44 -5.61 -25.35
C LYS A 366 -24.32 -6.23 -26.19
N THR A 367 -23.16 -6.52 -25.61
CA THR A 367 -21.93 -6.89 -26.35
C THR A 367 -21.43 -8.29 -25.99
N ARG A 368 -21.85 -8.84 -24.87
CA ARG A 368 -21.30 -10.10 -24.35
C ARG A 368 -21.53 -11.29 -25.26
N GLU A 369 -22.69 -11.39 -25.94
CA GLU A 369 -23.00 -12.54 -26.79
C GLU A 369 -22.08 -12.56 -28.02
N GLU A 370 -21.84 -11.39 -28.63
CA GLU A 370 -20.88 -11.23 -29.71
C GLU A 370 -19.45 -11.57 -29.25
N THR A 371 -19.06 -11.08 -28.05
CA THR A 371 -17.75 -11.38 -27.47
C THR A 371 -17.55 -12.89 -27.28
N PHE A 372 -18.53 -13.58 -26.72
CA PHE A 372 -18.44 -15.03 -26.52
C PHE A 372 -18.50 -15.80 -27.84
N ALA A 373 -19.30 -15.35 -28.83
CA ALA A 373 -19.33 -15.94 -30.15
C ALA A 373 -17.96 -15.91 -30.84
N GLN A 374 -17.14 -14.89 -30.59
CA GLN A 374 -15.77 -14.77 -31.10
C GLN A 374 -14.76 -15.55 -30.24
N LEU A 375 -14.84 -15.44 -28.92
CA LEU A 375 -13.84 -15.99 -27.99
C LEU A 375 -13.90 -17.50 -27.87
N LEU A 376 -15.10 -18.07 -27.71
CA LEU A 376 -15.26 -19.52 -27.42
C LEU A 376 -14.72 -20.43 -28.52
N PRO A 377 -14.93 -20.16 -29.81
CA PRO A 377 -14.36 -20.99 -30.89
C PRO A 377 -12.81 -20.96 -30.87
N ILE A 378 -12.20 -19.80 -30.64
CA ILE A 378 -10.75 -19.67 -30.57
C ILE A 378 -10.19 -20.52 -29.42
N LEU A 379 -10.80 -20.38 -28.22
CA LEU A 379 -10.40 -21.18 -27.08
C LEU A 379 -10.60 -22.68 -27.29
N ALA A 380 -11.70 -23.08 -27.93
CA ALA A 380 -12.00 -24.48 -28.24
C ALA A 380 -10.92 -25.08 -29.15
N GLU A 381 -10.55 -24.40 -30.23
CA GLU A 381 -9.49 -24.79 -31.14
C GLU A 381 -8.14 -24.92 -30.41
N GLU A 382 -7.74 -23.92 -29.66
CA GLU A 382 -6.47 -23.90 -28.93
C GLU A 382 -6.37 -24.96 -27.84
N LEU A 383 -7.47 -25.30 -27.22
CA LEU A 383 -7.58 -26.36 -26.22
C LEU A 383 -7.71 -27.76 -26.85
N GLY A 384 -8.03 -27.83 -28.13
CA GLY A 384 -8.37 -29.09 -28.81
C GLY A 384 -9.64 -29.73 -28.23
N LYS A 385 -10.63 -28.91 -27.90
CA LYS A 385 -11.93 -29.35 -27.32
C LYS A 385 -13.09 -28.94 -28.23
N PRO A 386 -14.06 -29.81 -28.50
CA PRO A 386 -15.28 -29.39 -29.16
C PRO A 386 -16.10 -28.46 -28.24
N LEU A 387 -16.78 -27.51 -28.84
CA LEU A 387 -17.79 -26.72 -28.12
C LEU A 387 -19.02 -27.65 -27.85
N ALA A 388 -19.52 -27.55 -26.62
CA ALA A 388 -20.84 -28.17 -26.34
C ALA A 388 -21.90 -27.49 -27.22
N ALA A 389 -22.69 -28.30 -27.94
CA ALA A 389 -23.80 -27.77 -28.73
C ALA A 389 -24.71 -26.93 -27.84
N GLN A 390 -25.02 -25.70 -28.27
CA GLN A 390 -26.03 -24.89 -27.59
C GLN A 390 -27.33 -25.70 -27.54
N LYS A 391 -27.83 -25.97 -26.34
CA LYS A 391 -29.21 -26.43 -26.17
C LYS A 391 -30.09 -25.28 -26.68
N GLN A 392 -30.64 -25.45 -27.90
CA GLN A 392 -31.78 -24.67 -28.32
C GLN A 392 -32.86 -24.90 -27.26
N GLU A 393 -33.26 -23.90 -26.53
CA GLU A 393 -34.52 -23.90 -25.80
C GLU A 393 -35.62 -24.00 -26.86
N ASP A 394 -36.17 -25.21 -27.07
CA ASP A 394 -37.42 -25.42 -27.79
C ASP A 394 -38.51 -24.68 -27.01
N ALA A 395 -38.88 -23.54 -27.52
CA ALA A 395 -40.08 -22.83 -27.09
C ALA A 395 -41.28 -23.75 -27.42
N PRO A 396 -42.19 -24.05 -26.49
CA PRO A 396 -43.37 -24.83 -26.79
C PRO A 396 -44.20 -24.07 -27.82
N GLN A 397 -44.37 -24.68 -28.97
CA GLN A 397 -45.34 -24.24 -29.97
C GLN A 397 -46.75 -24.37 -29.34
N ALA A 398 -47.40 -23.22 -29.16
CA ALA A 398 -48.82 -23.20 -28.82
C ALA A 398 -49.62 -23.79 -30.01
N GLU A 399 -50.27 -24.90 -29.78
CA GLU A 399 -51.23 -25.42 -30.71
C GLU A 399 -52.43 -24.47 -30.82
N PRO A 400 -52.95 -24.25 -32.03
CA PRO A 400 -54.17 -23.45 -32.18
C PRO A 400 -55.37 -24.32 -31.76
N SER A 401 -56.09 -23.84 -30.77
CA SER A 401 -57.40 -24.42 -30.40
C SER A 401 -58.44 -24.17 -31.51
N GLU A 402 -59.03 -25.24 -32.00
CA GLU A 402 -60.30 -25.22 -32.72
C GLU A 402 -61.47 -24.80 -31.80
#